data_18138237dda52c35003e2be4f9a2f355
#
_entry.id   18138237dda52c35003e2be4f9a2f355
#
_cell.length_a   1.000
_cell.length_b   1.000
_cell.length_c   1.000
_cell.angle_alpha   90.00
_cell.angle_beta   90.00
_cell.angle_gamma   90.00
#
_symmetry.space_group_name_H-M   'P 1'
#
loop_
_entity.id
_entity.type
_entity.pdbx_description
1 polymer ?
#
loop_
_entity_poly.entity_id
_entity_poly.type
_entity_poly.pdbx_seq_one_letter_code
_entity_poly.pdbx_strand_id
1 'polypeptide(L)'
;LYSLGYMENPHWGNEGDFRWHSLPNATYQVHGRYRRDRHRHPMFVLRNNATGEHFAAQLAWSGGYCFEFDLDADSGTTDQLAQLFFRAGPDAPAPQRIIEVGEKIISPELHLGMTFGSLDVAIQNMHDHLRRSVFLPQPRQKGCWIESGIGPEVEITTEYVIHQINSAAQLGAEVFFIDAGWYAKPYSEWSDTVGDWKFGKKRFPKGVKSFWDLVHEKGMLFSNPTSKC
;
A
#
# COMPACT_ATOMS: atom_id res chain seq x y z
N LEU A 1 -18.62 1.56 -23.84
CA LEU A 1 -17.49 0.99 -24.57
C LEU A 1 -16.45 0.44 -23.59
N TYR A 2 -15.93 1.27 -22.71
CA TYR A 2 -14.93 0.91 -21.71
C TYR A 2 -15.42 1.18 -20.29
N SER A 3 -14.98 0.33 -19.35
CA SER A 3 -15.14 0.54 -17.91
C SER A 3 -13.77 0.62 -17.25
N LEU A 4 -13.59 1.61 -16.39
CA LEU A 4 -12.38 1.82 -15.61
C LEU A 4 -12.65 1.42 -14.16
N GLY A 5 -11.85 0.49 -13.64
CA GLY A 5 -11.88 0.06 -12.25
C GLY A 5 -10.65 0.54 -11.48
N TYR A 6 -10.85 1.06 -10.28
CA TYR A 6 -9.77 1.47 -9.39
C TYR A 6 -10.24 1.51 -7.93
N MET A 7 -9.30 1.61 -6.99
CA MET A 7 -9.59 1.78 -5.57
C MET A 7 -10.09 3.20 -5.33
N GLU A 8 -11.40 3.36 -5.08
CA GLU A 8 -12.03 4.68 -5.01
C GLU A 8 -11.87 5.33 -3.63
N ASN A 9 -12.05 4.54 -2.57
CA ASN A 9 -12.05 5.07 -1.21
C ASN A 9 -10.61 5.30 -0.71
N PRO A 10 -10.24 6.55 -0.36
CA PRO A 10 -8.91 6.87 0.15
C PRO A 10 -8.79 6.73 1.66
N HIS A 11 -9.82 6.28 2.37
CA HIS A 11 -9.83 6.21 3.83
C HIS A 11 -9.13 4.95 4.34
N TRP A 12 -8.41 5.10 5.42
CA TRP A 12 -7.84 3.98 6.16
C TRP A 12 -8.93 2.99 6.60
N GLY A 13 -8.70 1.71 6.39
CA GLY A 13 -9.66 0.64 6.65
C GLY A 13 -10.63 0.34 5.49
N ASN A 14 -10.59 1.14 4.41
CA ASN A 14 -11.40 0.94 3.20
C ASN A 14 -10.56 0.91 1.92
N GLU A 15 -9.29 0.56 2.03
CA GLU A 15 -8.32 0.56 0.92
C GLU A 15 -8.70 -0.42 -0.20
N GLY A 16 -9.53 -1.41 0.11
CA GLY A 16 -10.01 -2.42 -0.83
C GLY A 16 -11.30 -2.06 -1.57
N ASP A 17 -11.81 -0.85 -1.46
CA ASP A 17 -13.06 -0.42 -2.12
C ASP A 17 -12.84 -0.21 -3.63
N PHE A 18 -12.76 -1.32 -4.36
CA PHE A 18 -12.60 -1.32 -5.82
C PHE A 18 -13.95 -1.11 -6.50
N ARG A 19 -14.04 -0.11 -7.39
CA ARG A 19 -15.27 0.21 -8.11
C ARG A 19 -15.05 0.37 -9.61
N TRP A 20 -16.08 0.02 -10.37
CA TRP A 20 -16.13 0.22 -11.81
C TRP A 20 -16.88 1.49 -12.16
N HIS A 21 -16.30 2.28 -13.06
CA HIS A 21 -16.88 3.49 -13.63
C HIS A 21 -16.95 3.35 -15.16
N SER A 22 -18.08 3.74 -15.75
CA SER A 22 -18.14 3.86 -17.20
C SER A 22 -17.23 5.00 -17.65
N LEU A 23 -16.34 4.73 -18.60
CA LEU A 23 -15.48 5.76 -19.14
C LEU A 23 -16.31 6.66 -20.08
N PRO A 24 -16.37 7.98 -19.84
CA PRO A 24 -17.09 8.90 -20.71
C PRO A 24 -16.37 9.07 -22.06
N ASN A 25 -17.08 9.52 -23.10
CA ASN A 25 -16.49 9.97 -24.34
C ASN A 25 -15.88 11.37 -24.17
N ALA A 26 -14.85 11.45 -23.33
CA ALA A 26 -14.15 12.65 -22.92
C ALA A 26 -12.93 12.27 -22.08
N THR A 27 -12.12 13.25 -21.73
CA THR A 27 -11.02 13.06 -20.78
C THR A 27 -11.53 12.74 -19.38
N TYR A 28 -11.01 11.67 -18.77
CA TYR A 28 -11.31 11.25 -17.41
C TYR A 28 -10.02 11.08 -16.61
N GLN A 29 -9.98 11.62 -15.39
CA GLN A 29 -8.78 11.63 -14.57
C GLN A 29 -9.03 10.98 -13.21
N VAL A 30 -8.04 10.18 -12.76
CA VAL A 30 -7.97 9.60 -11.41
C VAL A 30 -6.70 10.10 -10.73
N HIS A 31 -6.84 10.76 -9.60
CA HIS A 31 -5.74 11.29 -8.82
C HIS A 31 -5.57 10.56 -7.50
N GLY A 32 -4.32 10.26 -7.14
CA GLY A 32 -3.93 9.93 -5.78
C GLY A 32 -3.04 11.03 -5.22
N ARG A 33 -3.49 11.74 -4.18
CA ARG A 33 -2.75 12.87 -3.58
C ARG A 33 -2.27 12.50 -2.18
N TYR A 34 -1.00 12.70 -1.92
CA TYR A 34 -0.31 12.29 -0.70
C TYR A 34 -1.06 12.58 0.62
N ARG A 35 -1.71 13.71 0.77
CA ARG A 35 -2.43 14.06 2.00
C ARG A 35 -3.88 13.58 2.04
N ARG A 36 -4.51 13.53 0.88
CA ARG A 36 -5.95 13.36 0.76
C ARG A 36 -6.34 11.93 0.40
N ASP A 37 -5.61 11.36 -0.57
CA ASP A 37 -5.92 10.07 -1.17
C ASP A 37 -4.78 9.07 -0.95
N ARG A 38 -4.11 9.15 0.22
CA ARG A 38 -2.87 8.40 0.52
C ARG A 38 -3.03 6.88 0.51
N HIS A 39 -4.24 6.39 0.73
CA HIS A 39 -4.54 4.96 0.73
C HIS A 39 -5.08 4.46 -0.60
N ARG A 40 -5.23 5.33 -1.58
CA ARG A 40 -5.62 4.92 -2.93
C ARG A 40 -4.40 4.36 -3.65
N HIS A 41 -4.47 3.07 -4.01
CA HIS A 41 -3.38 2.42 -4.74
C HIS A 41 -3.20 3.02 -6.14
N PRO A 42 -1.96 3.21 -6.61
CA PRO A 42 -1.66 3.69 -7.95
C PRO A 42 -1.85 2.57 -8.99
N MET A 43 -3.06 2.04 -9.08
CA MET A 43 -3.45 0.98 -10.01
C MET A 43 -4.80 1.26 -10.66
N PHE A 44 -5.00 0.69 -11.84
CA PHE A 44 -6.30 0.63 -12.48
C PHE A 44 -6.48 -0.67 -13.26
N VAL A 45 -7.72 -1.01 -13.55
CA VAL A 45 -8.08 -2.02 -14.53
C VAL A 45 -9.03 -1.39 -15.54
N LEU A 46 -8.65 -1.41 -16.80
CA LEU A 46 -9.51 -0.98 -17.90
C LEU A 46 -10.13 -2.22 -18.53
N ARG A 47 -11.44 -2.22 -18.70
CA ARG A 47 -12.18 -3.31 -19.37
C ARG A 47 -12.82 -2.82 -20.65
N ASN A 48 -12.53 -3.50 -21.75
CA ASN A 48 -13.30 -3.38 -22.98
C ASN A 48 -14.59 -4.21 -22.83
N ASN A 49 -15.73 -3.54 -22.76
CA ASN A 49 -17.02 -4.20 -22.54
C ASN A 49 -17.52 -5.00 -23.75
N ALA A 50 -16.99 -4.76 -24.94
CA ALA A 50 -17.35 -5.47 -26.15
C ALA A 50 -16.58 -6.78 -26.32
N THR A 51 -15.28 -6.79 -26.00
CA THR A 51 -14.40 -7.94 -26.22
C THR A 51 -14.11 -8.74 -24.96
N GLY A 52 -14.34 -8.17 -23.77
CA GLY A 52 -14.00 -8.78 -22.49
C GLY A 52 -12.51 -8.70 -22.14
N GLU A 53 -11.73 -7.91 -22.88
CA GLU A 53 -10.33 -7.65 -22.56
C GLU A 53 -10.20 -6.81 -21.29
N HIS A 54 -9.21 -7.16 -20.47
CA HIS A 54 -8.83 -6.40 -19.28
C HIS A 54 -7.37 -5.99 -19.41
N PHE A 55 -7.12 -4.70 -19.20
CA PHE A 55 -5.78 -4.12 -19.10
C PHE A 55 -5.56 -3.73 -17.65
N ALA A 56 -4.75 -4.49 -16.92
CA ALA A 56 -4.37 -4.17 -15.56
C ALA A 56 -3.07 -3.39 -15.55
N ALA A 57 -3.03 -2.29 -14.82
CA ALA A 57 -1.85 -1.44 -14.70
C ALA A 57 -1.57 -1.03 -13.27
N GLN A 58 -0.29 -0.96 -12.92
CA GLN A 58 0.20 -0.47 -11.63
C GLN A 58 1.42 0.40 -11.83
N LEU A 59 1.38 1.62 -11.29
CA LEU A 59 2.51 2.54 -11.29
C LEU A 59 3.39 2.28 -10.07
N ALA A 60 4.68 2.01 -10.28
CA ALA A 60 5.65 1.79 -9.20
C ALA A 60 6.06 3.12 -8.55
N TRP A 61 5.11 3.75 -7.88
CA TRP A 61 5.29 5.07 -7.27
C TRP A 61 4.49 5.19 -5.97
N SER A 62 5.13 5.70 -4.93
CA SER A 62 4.52 5.85 -3.58
C SER A 62 4.00 7.26 -3.29
N GLY A 63 4.24 8.22 -4.17
CA GLY A 63 3.78 9.60 -4.02
C GLY A 63 2.45 9.87 -4.73
N GLY A 64 2.12 11.14 -4.88
CA GLY A 64 0.96 11.56 -5.67
C GLY A 64 1.08 11.14 -7.12
N TYR A 65 -0.04 10.75 -7.74
CA TYR A 65 -0.08 10.30 -9.12
C TYR A 65 -1.35 10.79 -9.83
N CYS A 66 -1.29 10.77 -11.17
CA CYS A 66 -2.44 10.98 -12.04
C CYS A 66 -2.49 9.88 -13.10
N PHE A 67 -3.66 9.31 -13.29
CA PHE A 67 -4.04 8.53 -14.46
C PHE A 67 -5.04 9.35 -15.26
N GLU A 68 -4.76 9.56 -16.54
CA GLU A 68 -5.64 10.28 -17.45
C GLU A 68 -6.01 9.36 -18.61
N PHE A 69 -7.29 9.29 -18.91
CA PHE A 69 -7.85 8.51 -20.00
C PHE A 69 -8.60 9.45 -20.92
N ASP A 70 -8.34 9.34 -22.21
CA ASP A 70 -8.99 10.15 -23.24
C ASP A 70 -9.63 9.20 -24.26
N LEU A 71 -10.96 9.12 -24.22
CA LEU A 71 -11.74 8.27 -25.11
C LEU A 71 -12.38 9.13 -26.19
N ASP A 72 -12.03 8.86 -27.45
CA ASP A 72 -12.71 9.38 -28.61
C ASP A 72 -13.47 8.22 -29.29
N ALA A 73 -14.77 8.15 -29.05
CA ALA A 73 -15.65 7.16 -29.64
C ALA A 73 -16.22 7.59 -31.00
N ASP A 74 -16.07 8.87 -31.34
CA ASP A 74 -16.70 9.51 -32.52
C ASP A 74 -15.68 10.02 -33.55
N SER A 75 -14.53 9.38 -33.69
CA SER A 75 -13.39 9.87 -34.48
C SER A 75 -13.68 10.17 -35.97
N GLY A 76 -14.93 10.03 -36.41
CA GLY A 76 -15.44 10.54 -37.70
C GLY A 76 -14.85 9.91 -38.97
N THR A 77 -14.08 8.86 -38.84
CA THR A 77 -13.52 8.11 -39.94
C THR A 77 -14.39 6.88 -40.27
N THR A 78 -14.46 6.52 -41.51
CA THR A 78 -15.29 5.41 -42.03
C THR A 78 -14.99 4.05 -41.43
N ASP A 79 -13.90 3.89 -40.70
CA ASP A 79 -13.50 2.66 -39.99
C ASP A 79 -13.80 2.67 -38.49
N GLN A 80 -14.48 3.66 -37.99
CA GLN A 80 -15.11 3.84 -36.67
C GLN A 80 -14.52 3.00 -35.52
N LEU A 81 -13.22 2.93 -35.40
CA LEU A 81 -12.57 2.36 -34.23
C LEU A 81 -12.46 3.47 -33.18
N ALA A 82 -13.13 3.26 -32.06
CA ALA A 82 -12.94 4.13 -30.89
C ALA A 82 -11.46 4.13 -30.51
N GLN A 83 -10.91 5.31 -30.32
CA GLN A 83 -9.53 5.49 -29.87
C GLN A 83 -9.52 5.76 -28.38
N LEU A 84 -8.66 5.07 -27.67
CA LEU A 84 -8.43 5.28 -26.26
C LEU A 84 -6.94 5.52 -26.02
N PHE A 85 -6.65 6.69 -25.47
CA PHE A 85 -5.31 7.03 -25.00
C PHE A 85 -5.31 7.07 -23.48
N PHE A 86 -4.18 6.70 -22.87
CA PHE A 86 -4.00 6.92 -21.46
C PHE A 86 -2.60 7.44 -21.15
N ARG A 87 -2.52 8.20 -20.06
CA ARG A 87 -1.28 8.68 -19.45
C ARG A 87 -1.26 8.27 -17.98
N ALA A 88 -0.08 7.91 -17.49
CA ALA A 88 0.14 7.56 -16.09
C ALA A 88 1.46 8.17 -15.63
N GLY A 89 1.48 8.76 -14.46
CA GLY A 89 2.71 9.32 -13.93
C GLY A 89 2.57 9.97 -12.56
N PRO A 90 3.69 10.39 -11.97
CA PRO A 90 3.70 11.19 -10.76
C PRO A 90 2.92 12.49 -10.91
N ASP A 91 2.18 12.86 -9.86
CA ASP A 91 1.50 14.15 -9.72
C ASP A 91 1.93 14.75 -8.38
N ALA A 92 3.04 15.50 -8.40
CA ALA A 92 3.62 16.08 -7.20
C ALA A 92 3.28 17.58 -7.09
N PRO A 93 3.03 18.08 -5.88
CA PRO A 93 2.92 19.53 -5.66
C PRO A 93 4.26 20.23 -5.91
N ALA A 94 4.20 21.52 -6.22
CA ALA A 94 5.39 22.36 -6.26
C ALA A 94 6.11 22.40 -4.88
N PRO A 95 7.46 22.56 -4.85
CA PRO A 95 8.34 22.82 -6.00
C PRO A 95 8.64 21.57 -6.82
N GLN A 96 8.62 21.71 -8.13
CA GLN A 96 9.00 20.63 -9.04
C GLN A 96 10.53 20.58 -9.18
N ARG A 97 11.04 19.41 -9.54
CA ARG A 97 12.47 19.23 -9.80
C ARG A 97 12.87 19.97 -11.09
N ILE A 98 13.93 20.75 -11.01
CA ILE A 98 14.60 21.29 -12.19
C ILE A 98 15.55 20.22 -12.73
N ILE A 99 15.52 20.01 -14.03
CA ILE A 99 16.43 19.09 -14.73
C ILE A 99 17.47 19.95 -15.43
N GLU A 100 18.72 19.78 -15.06
CA GLU A 100 19.84 20.51 -15.65
C GLU A 100 20.24 19.93 -17.01
N VAL A 101 20.94 20.74 -17.80
CA VAL A 101 21.43 20.31 -19.11
C VAL A 101 22.36 19.10 -18.97
N GLY A 102 22.02 18.01 -19.65
CA GLY A 102 22.76 16.73 -19.59
C GLY A 102 22.36 15.81 -18.43
N GLU A 103 21.49 16.23 -17.52
CA GLU A 103 20.93 15.38 -16.49
C GLU A 103 19.93 14.39 -17.09
N LYS A 104 19.92 13.17 -16.58
CA LYS A 104 18.94 12.13 -16.90
C LYS A 104 18.06 11.86 -15.69
N ILE A 105 16.78 11.78 -15.91
CA ILE A 105 15.82 11.23 -14.95
C ILE A 105 15.17 9.99 -15.54
N ILE A 106 14.89 9.03 -14.63
CA ILE A 106 14.15 7.83 -14.96
C ILE A 106 12.75 8.01 -14.35
N SER A 107 11.71 7.85 -15.16
CA SER A 107 10.34 7.83 -14.67
C SER A 107 10.08 6.59 -13.83
N PRO A 108 9.12 6.61 -12.91
CA PRO A 108 8.62 5.38 -12.31
C PRO A 108 8.17 4.39 -13.39
N GLU A 109 8.36 3.11 -13.10
CA GLU A 109 7.91 2.04 -13.99
C GLU A 109 6.39 1.91 -13.94
N LEU A 110 5.78 1.68 -15.10
CA LEU A 110 4.38 1.28 -15.23
C LEU A 110 4.33 -0.20 -15.61
N HIS A 111 3.85 -1.04 -14.71
CA HIS A 111 3.56 -2.43 -15.01
C HIS A 111 2.20 -2.52 -15.67
N LEU A 112 2.14 -3.02 -16.90
CA LEU A 112 0.93 -3.13 -17.69
C LEU A 112 0.81 -4.55 -18.25
N GLY A 113 -0.36 -5.15 -18.08
CA GLY A 113 -0.67 -6.45 -18.64
C GLY A 113 -2.07 -6.50 -19.24
N MET A 114 -2.23 -7.28 -20.31
CA MET A 114 -3.51 -7.55 -20.94
C MET A 114 -3.91 -9.01 -20.71
N THR A 115 -5.19 -9.24 -20.45
CA THR A 115 -5.75 -10.59 -20.32
C THR A 115 -7.20 -10.64 -20.76
N PHE A 116 -7.65 -11.84 -21.13
CA PHE A 116 -9.06 -12.15 -21.32
C PHE A 116 -9.55 -12.93 -20.09
N GLY A 117 -10.79 -12.70 -19.69
CA GLY A 117 -11.42 -13.42 -18.59
C GLY A 117 -12.02 -12.48 -17.54
N SER A 118 -12.00 -12.89 -16.27
CA SER A 118 -12.55 -12.12 -15.17
C SER A 118 -11.54 -11.11 -14.60
N LEU A 119 -12.02 -10.21 -13.76
CA LEU A 119 -11.17 -9.34 -12.95
C LEU A 119 -10.17 -10.16 -12.12
N ASP A 120 -10.60 -11.29 -11.54
CA ASP A 120 -9.72 -12.16 -10.76
C ASP A 120 -8.53 -12.67 -11.58
N VAL A 121 -8.77 -13.07 -12.85
CA VAL A 121 -7.70 -13.50 -13.75
C VAL A 121 -6.71 -12.36 -14.01
N ALA A 122 -7.21 -11.16 -14.24
CA ALA A 122 -6.35 -9.97 -14.45
C ALA A 122 -5.48 -9.67 -13.22
N ILE A 123 -6.07 -9.72 -12.03
CA ILE A 123 -5.36 -9.50 -10.77
C ILE A 123 -4.36 -10.62 -10.48
N GLN A 124 -4.74 -11.89 -10.68
CA GLN A 124 -3.82 -13.02 -10.50
C GLN A 124 -2.59 -12.92 -11.42
N ASN A 125 -2.79 -12.56 -12.68
CA ASN A 125 -1.70 -12.36 -13.63
C ASN A 125 -0.77 -11.22 -13.20
N MET A 126 -1.32 -10.12 -12.68
CA MET A 126 -0.51 -9.03 -12.12
C MET A 126 0.28 -9.49 -10.88
N HIS A 127 -0.33 -10.23 -9.98
CA HIS A 127 0.34 -10.81 -8.82
C HIS A 127 1.49 -11.75 -9.22
N ASP A 128 1.27 -12.58 -10.23
CA ASP A 128 2.31 -13.48 -10.75
C ASP A 128 3.47 -12.72 -11.38
N HIS A 129 3.17 -11.67 -12.12
CA HIS A 129 4.20 -10.77 -12.65
C HIS A 129 5.02 -10.13 -11.52
N LEU A 130 4.38 -9.59 -10.50
CA LEU A 130 5.08 -8.99 -9.35
C LEU A 130 5.97 -10.00 -8.63
N ARG A 131 5.48 -11.22 -8.38
CA ARG A 131 6.27 -12.27 -7.72
C ARG A 131 7.49 -12.70 -8.51
N ARG A 132 7.37 -12.79 -9.85
CA ARG A 132 8.42 -13.33 -10.72
C ARG A 132 9.44 -12.28 -11.17
N SER A 133 9.01 -11.02 -11.30
CA SER A 133 9.80 -10.00 -12.01
C SER A 133 10.12 -8.76 -11.16
N VAL A 134 9.40 -8.52 -10.07
CA VAL A 134 9.54 -7.29 -9.29
C VAL A 134 10.06 -7.57 -7.90
N PHE A 135 9.48 -8.54 -7.19
CA PHE A 135 9.91 -8.83 -5.84
C PHE A 135 11.25 -9.53 -5.81
N LEU A 136 12.09 -9.10 -4.88
CA LEU A 136 13.33 -9.82 -4.58
C LEU A 136 12.99 -11.24 -4.08
N PRO A 137 13.82 -12.24 -4.42
CA PRO A 137 13.66 -13.58 -3.89
C PRO A 137 13.59 -13.54 -2.36
N GLN A 138 12.56 -14.13 -1.79
CA GLN A 138 12.44 -14.24 -0.34
C GLN A 138 13.50 -15.22 0.19
N PRO A 139 14.36 -14.81 1.13
CA PRO A 139 15.37 -15.70 1.72
C PRO A 139 14.73 -16.82 2.53
N ARG A 140 13.46 -16.68 2.87
CA ARG A 140 12.71 -17.60 3.70
C ARG A 140 11.86 -18.54 2.86
N GLN A 141 12.07 -19.85 3.02
CA GLN A 141 11.33 -20.89 2.29
C GLN A 141 9.93 -21.19 2.88
N LYS A 142 9.64 -20.74 4.09
CA LYS A 142 8.41 -21.06 4.83
C LYS A 142 7.23 -20.11 4.60
N GLY A 143 7.30 -19.23 3.63
CA GLY A 143 6.26 -18.21 3.37
C GLY A 143 6.40 -16.94 4.22
N CYS A 144 5.29 -16.19 4.38
CA CYS A 144 5.29 -14.95 5.16
C CYS A 144 5.50 -15.22 6.66
N TRP A 145 6.02 -14.22 7.37
CA TRP A 145 6.09 -14.24 8.83
C TRP A 145 4.69 -14.21 9.44
N ILE A 146 4.46 -15.05 10.47
CA ILE A 146 3.24 -14.97 11.29
C ILE A 146 3.49 -13.95 12.39
N GLU A 147 2.83 -12.82 12.27
CA GLU A 147 3.01 -11.69 13.16
C GLU A 147 1.83 -11.56 14.14
N SER A 148 2.11 -11.26 15.39
CA SER A 148 1.12 -10.92 16.40
C SER A 148 1.51 -9.61 17.08
N GLY A 149 0.52 -8.76 17.36
CA GLY A 149 0.77 -7.45 17.91
C GLY A 149 -0.29 -6.98 18.89
N ILE A 150 -0.03 -5.81 19.46
CA ILE A 150 -0.89 -5.16 20.47
C ILE A 150 -1.71 -4.06 19.81
N GLY A 151 -3.04 -4.16 19.92
CA GLY A 151 -3.99 -3.21 19.38
C GLY A 151 -4.42 -2.04 20.29
N PRO A 152 -4.72 -2.23 21.59
CA PRO A 152 -5.21 -1.11 22.43
C PRO A 152 -4.07 -0.18 22.83
N GLU A 153 -3.89 0.89 22.09
CA GLU A 153 -2.78 1.83 22.20
C GLU A 153 -2.79 2.66 23.50
N VAL A 154 -3.97 2.88 24.06
CA VAL A 154 -4.15 3.69 25.28
C VAL A 154 -3.83 2.89 26.56
N GLU A 155 -4.21 1.61 26.57
CA GLU A 155 -4.15 0.75 27.77
C GLU A 155 -2.91 -0.15 27.81
N ILE A 156 -1.88 0.14 27.02
CA ILE A 156 -0.65 -0.66 26.99
C ILE A 156 0.08 -0.52 28.35
N THR A 157 0.05 -1.59 29.16
CA THR A 157 0.82 -1.72 30.40
C THR A 157 1.87 -2.80 30.25
N THR A 158 2.83 -2.85 31.21
CA THR A 158 3.85 -3.91 31.25
C THR A 158 3.22 -5.30 31.32
N GLU A 159 2.22 -5.47 32.18
CA GLU A 159 1.51 -6.74 32.42
C GLU A 159 0.74 -7.17 31.16
N TYR A 160 0.08 -6.22 30.51
CA TYR A 160 -0.63 -6.46 29.26
C TYR A 160 0.32 -6.94 28.16
N VAL A 161 1.47 -6.27 27.98
CA VAL A 161 2.48 -6.65 26.97
C VAL A 161 2.99 -8.07 27.24
N ILE A 162 3.33 -8.42 28.49
CA ILE A 162 3.80 -9.74 28.86
C ILE A 162 2.73 -10.81 28.56
N HIS A 163 1.47 -10.53 28.88
CA HIS A 163 0.36 -11.42 28.57
C HIS A 163 0.26 -11.66 27.05
N GLN A 164 0.30 -10.61 26.24
CA GLN A 164 0.21 -10.71 24.78
C GLN A 164 1.39 -11.48 24.18
N ILE A 165 2.62 -11.26 24.67
CA ILE A 165 3.80 -12.03 24.23
C ILE A 165 3.59 -13.54 24.48
N ASN A 166 3.11 -13.92 25.65
CA ASN A 166 2.86 -15.32 25.97
C ASN A 166 1.75 -15.92 25.10
N SER A 167 0.67 -15.18 24.87
CA SER A 167 -0.43 -15.60 23.99
C SER A 167 0.03 -15.77 22.54
N ALA A 168 0.81 -14.81 22.03
CA ALA A 168 1.39 -14.87 20.69
C ALA A 168 2.26 -16.12 20.49
N ALA A 169 3.12 -16.43 21.49
CA ALA A 169 3.95 -17.62 21.45
C ALA A 169 3.12 -18.92 21.44
N GLN A 170 2.05 -18.99 22.22
CA GLN A 170 1.14 -20.16 22.24
C GLN A 170 0.40 -20.34 20.90
N LEU A 171 0.09 -19.25 20.21
CA LEU A 171 -0.53 -19.26 18.88
C LEU A 171 0.45 -19.59 17.75
N GLY A 172 1.74 -19.70 18.05
CA GLY A 172 2.77 -19.98 17.05
C GLY A 172 3.19 -18.78 16.24
N ALA A 173 3.02 -17.56 16.76
CA ALA A 173 3.55 -16.36 16.13
C ALA A 173 5.08 -16.42 16.05
N GLU A 174 5.63 -15.85 15.01
CA GLU A 174 7.06 -15.81 14.73
C GLU A 174 7.68 -14.43 14.97
N VAL A 175 6.83 -13.41 14.91
CA VAL A 175 7.18 -12.01 15.17
C VAL A 175 6.17 -11.42 16.13
N PHE A 176 6.66 -10.71 17.14
CA PHE A 176 5.83 -9.92 18.04
C PHE A 176 6.13 -8.44 17.89
N PHE A 177 5.10 -7.60 17.77
CA PHE A 177 5.27 -6.15 17.66
C PHE A 177 4.42 -5.39 18.67
N ILE A 178 4.86 -4.19 19.01
CA ILE A 178 4.10 -3.22 19.80
C ILE A 178 3.78 -2.05 18.89
N ASP A 179 2.49 -1.83 18.61
CA ASP A 179 2.00 -0.75 17.78
C ASP A 179 2.12 0.61 18.49
N ALA A 180 1.56 1.66 17.90
CA ALA A 180 1.56 3.02 18.44
C ALA A 180 1.16 3.07 19.92
N GLY A 181 1.62 4.10 20.64
CA GLY A 181 1.35 4.25 22.08
C GLY A 181 2.47 3.78 22.99
N TRP A 182 3.43 2.99 22.53
CA TRP A 182 4.59 2.59 23.34
C TRP A 182 5.46 3.78 23.80
N TYR A 183 5.41 4.90 23.09
CA TYR A 183 6.11 6.15 23.41
C TYR A 183 5.23 7.15 24.18
N ALA A 184 3.92 6.92 24.23
CA ALA A 184 2.98 7.83 24.86
C ALA A 184 3.02 7.77 26.39
N LYS A 185 2.45 8.78 27.03
CA LYS A 185 2.22 8.76 28.48
C LYS A 185 1.13 7.72 28.80
N PRO A 186 1.11 7.14 30.03
CA PRO A 186 0.03 6.27 30.45
C PRO A 186 -1.34 6.95 30.24
N TYR A 187 -2.30 6.20 29.70
CA TYR A 187 -3.68 6.62 29.48
C TYR A 187 -3.84 7.87 28.58
N SER A 188 -2.83 8.18 27.74
CA SER A 188 -2.93 9.25 26.74
C SER A 188 -2.96 8.68 25.34
N GLU A 189 -3.56 9.45 24.44
CA GLU A 189 -3.54 9.13 23.01
C GLU A 189 -2.11 9.12 22.47
N TRP A 190 -1.85 8.20 21.56
CA TRP A 190 -0.55 8.09 20.92
C TRP A 190 -0.21 9.32 20.07
N SER A 191 -1.22 9.95 19.48
CA SER A 191 -1.09 11.13 18.62
C SER A 191 -0.52 12.35 19.32
N ASP A 192 -0.66 12.45 20.66
CA ASP A 192 -0.18 13.60 21.45
C ASP A 192 1.35 13.71 21.48
N THR A 193 2.04 12.59 21.23
CA THR A 193 3.51 12.49 21.36
C THR A 193 4.19 11.90 20.12
N VAL A 194 3.51 11.93 18.98
CA VAL A 194 4.09 11.51 17.70
C VAL A 194 5.35 12.30 17.39
N GLY A 195 6.43 11.58 17.05
CA GLY A 195 7.73 12.17 16.76
C GLY A 195 8.75 12.08 17.88
N ASP A 196 8.34 11.88 19.14
CA ASP A 196 9.24 11.62 20.27
C ASP A 196 9.43 10.10 20.47
N TRP A 197 10.10 9.45 19.54
CA TRP A 197 10.25 7.99 19.46
C TRP A 197 11.12 7.42 20.59
N LYS A 198 10.70 7.65 21.85
CA LYS A 198 11.34 7.11 23.04
C LYS A 198 10.34 6.32 23.86
N PHE A 199 10.76 5.18 24.38
CA PHE A 199 9.90 4.41 25.26
C PHE A 199 9.43 5.24 26.46
N GLY A 200 8.14 5.27 26.68
CA GLY A 200 7.51 6.00 27.78
C GLY A 200 7.96 5.43 29.14
N LYS A 201 8.90 6.10 29.83
CA LYS A 201 9.46 5.64 31.12
C LYS A 201 8.40 5.41 32.19
N LYS A 202 7.31 6.17 32.18
CA LYS A 202 6.20 5.99 33.14
C LYS A 202 5.33 4.77 32.77
N ARG A 203 5.20 4.46 31.48
CA ARG A 203 4.44 3.30 30.98
C ARG A 203 5.25 2.03 31.13
N PHE A 204 6.54 2.10 30.86
CA PHE A 204 7.48 0.97 30.91
C PHE A 204 8.70 1.32 31.78
N PRO A 205 8.57 1.24 33.13
CA PRO A 205 9.64 1.66 34.04
C PRO A 205 10.94 0.86 33.86
N LYS A 206 10.82 -0.41 33.45
CA LYS A 206 11.97 -1.29 33.21
C LYS A 206 12.51 -1.21 31.77
N GLY A 207 11.93 -0.32 30.93
CA GLY A 207 12.29 -0.16 29.54
C GLY A 207 11.89 -1.35 28.65
N VAL A 208 12.31 -1.30 27.39
CA VAL A 208 11.94 -2.27 26.36
C VAL A 208 12.72 -3.60 26.46
N LYS A 209 13.89 -3.57 27.11
CA LYS A 209 14.79 -4.72 27.14
C LYS A 209 14.14 -5.99 27.72
N SER A 210 13.33 -5.85 28.75
CA SER A 210 12.61 -6.97 29.35
C SER A 210 11.61 -7.64 28.40
N PHE A 211 11.00 -6.88 27.51
CA PHE A 211 10.10 -7.44 26.46
C PHE A 211 10.90 -8.11 25.38
N TRP A 212 12.00 -7.48 24.96
CA TRP A 212 12.93 -8.05 23.99
C TRP A 212 13.43 -9.42 24.43
N ASP A 213 13.95 -9.48 25.66
CA ASP A 213 14.48 -10.73 26.23
C ASP A 213 13.39 -11.82 26.29
N LEU A 214 12.17 -11.48 26.71
CA LEU A 214 11.05 -12.41 26.78
C LEU A 214 10.61 -12.90 25.41
N VAL A 215 10.50 -12.01 24.41
CA VAL A 215 10.13 -12.39 23.04
C VAL A 215 11.15 -13.38 22.46
N HIS A 216 12.44 -13.11 22.65
CA HIS A 216 13.51 -14.00 22.17
C HIS A 216 13.54 -15.32 22.94
N GLU A 217 13.29 -15.31 24.26
CA GLU A 217 13.14 -16.54 25.06
C GLU A 217 12.04 -17.45 24.51
N LYS A 218 10.95 -16.85 23.99
CA LYS A 218 9.85 -17.57 23.36
C LYS A 218 10.13 -17.97 21.90
N GLY A 219 11.31 -17.68 21.37
CA GLY A 219 11.71 -18.03 20.00
C GLY A 219 11.15 -17.11 18.91
N MET A 220 10.57 -15.98 19.28
CA MET A 220 10.02 -15.00 18.33
C MET A 220 11.03 -13.88 18.05
N LEU A 221 10.85 -13.19 16.94
CA LEU A 221 11.50 -11.91 16.65
C LEU A 221 10.69 -10.76 17.25
N PHE A 222 11.38 -9.73 17.72
CA PHE A 222 10.73 -8.53 18.20
C PHE A 222 10.81 -7.42 17.15
N SER A 223 9.65 -6.93 16.70
CA SER A 223 9.55 -5.79 15.81
C SER A 223 9.09 -4.54 16.57
N ASN A 224 9.82 -3.46 16.35
CA ASN A 224 9.45 -2.15 16.87
C ASN A 224 9.77 -1.11 15.78
N PRO A 225 8.87 -0.17 15.50
CA PRO A 225 9.06 0.86 14.47
C PRO A 225 10.34 1.70 14.59
N THR A 226 11.04 1.64 15.74
CA THR A 226 12.31 2.37 15.97
C THR A 226 13.55 1.50 15.95
N SER A 227 13.44 0.19 15.81
CA SER A 227 14.63 -0.64 15.62
C SER A 227 15.25 -0.29 14.26
N LYS A 228 16.39 0.36 14.29
CA LYS A 228 17.26 0.42 13.11
C LYS A 228 17.60 -1.02 12.74
N CYS A 229 17.07 -1.46 11.59
CA CYS A 229 17.54 -2.69 10.95
C CYS A 229 19.03 -2.59 10.63
#